data_54bf682d52cc1ee6018ace6477fd2ebd
#
_entry.id   54bf682d52cc1ee6018ace6477fd2ebd
#
_cell.length_a   1.000
_cell.length_b   1.000
_cell.length_c   1.000
_cell.angle_alpha   90.00
_cell.angle_beta   90.00
_cell.angle_gamma   90.00
#
_symmetry.space_group_name_H-M   'P 1'
#
loop_
_entity.id
_entity.type
_entity.pdbx_description
1 polymer ?
#
loop_
_entity_poly.entity_id
_entity_poly.type
_entity_poly.pdbx_seq_one_letter_code
_entity_poly.pdbx_strand_id
1 'polypeptide(L)'
;MSQFDVHRNAGRHAALIPFVVVVQSAVFDERRRRVVVPLVASDVAQQQVSLPASRVTPEFFVEGRKVILNPLEIVSVPLDGLGPCVASLASEGEAIVAALDEVFSRAWG
;
A
#
# COMPACT_ATOMS: atom_id res chain seq x y z
N MET A 1 -11.53 -7.40 -8.19
CA MET A 1 -10.38 -6.73 -7.55
C MET A 1 -10.32 -5.30 -8.04
N SER A 2 -10.46 -4.38 -7.13
CA SER A 2 -10.61 -2.96 -7.46
C SER A 2 -9.46 -2.12 -6.94
N GLN A 3 -9.30 -0.94 -7.52
CA GLN A 3 -8.34 0.03 -7.01
C GLN A 3 -8.61 0.31 -5.53
N PHE A 4 -7.52 0.37 -4.74
CA PHE A 4 -7.52 0.58 -3.29
C PHE A 4 -8.04 -0.58 -2.46
N ASP A 5 -8.26 -1.75 -3.06
CA ASP A 5 -8.50 -2.97 -2.29
C ASP A 5 -7.23 -3.34 -1.53
N VAL A 6 -7.41 -3.80 -0.30
CA VAL A 6 -6.33 -4.21 0.60
C VAL A 6 -6.29 -5.72 0.68
N HIS A 7 -5.13 -6.29 0.43
CA HIS A 7 -4.90 -7.73 0.49
C HIS A 7 -3.89 -8.07 1.57
N ARG A 8 -4.04 -9.24 2.17
CA ARG A 8 -3.01 -9.75 3.07
C ARG A 8 -1.73 -10.01 2.28
N ASN A 9 -0.61 -9.69 2.91
CA ASN A 9 0.68 -10.05 2.35
C ASN A 9 0.92 -11.53 2.61
N ALA A 10 0.99 -12.32 1.53
CA ALA A 10 1.25 -13.76 1.61
C ALA A 10 2.74 -14.08 1.61
N GLY A 11 3.61 -13.07 1.55
CA GLY A 11 5.05 -13.25 1.44
C GLY A 11 5.76 -13.35 2.78
N ARG A 12 7.10 -13.31 2.72
CA ARG A 12 7.98 -13.55 3.87
C ARG A 12 7.92 -12.48 4.95
N HIS A 13 7.59 -11.26 4.58
CA HIS A 13 7.71 -10.11 5.49
C HIS A 13 6.36 -9.69 6.06
N ALA A 14 5.45 -10.65 6.26
CA ALA A 14 4.10 -10.35 6.71
C ALA A 14 4.06 -9.71 8.10
N ALA A 15 5.06 -9.95 8.96
CA ALA A 15 5.11 -9.32 10.28
C ALA A 15 5.36 -7.82 10.17
N LEU A 16 6.26 -7.40 9.28
CA LEU A 16 6.57 -6.00 9.04
C LEU A 16 5.55 -5.38 8.08
N ILE A 17 5.17 -6.11 7.04
CA ILE A 17 4.25 -5.67 6.00
C ILE A 17 3.05 -6.62 5.98
N PRO A 18 2.07 -6.40 6.87
CA PRO A 18 0.93 -7.32 6.95
C PRO A 18 -0.01 -7.24 5.75
N PHE A 19 -0.04 -6.11 5.07
CA PHE A 19 -0.97 -5.86 3.97
C PHE A 19 -0.30 -5.13 2.83
N VAL A 20 -0.92 -5.21 1.66
CA VAL A 20 -0.60 -4.36 0.51
C VAL A 20 -1.89 -3.76 -0.02
N VAL A 21 -1.82 -2.57 -0.59
CA VAL A 21 -2.98 -1.93 -1.22
C VAL A 21 -2.78 -1.86 -2.72
N VAL A 22 -3.80 -2.25 -3.47
CA VAL A 22 -3.79 -2.17 -4.93
C VAL A 22 -4.00 -0.72 -5.34
N VAL A 23 -3.05 -0.15 -6.06
CA VAL A 23 -3.15 1.23 -6.53
C VAL A 23 -3.38 1.32 -8.03
N GLN A 24 -3.31 0.20 -8.72
CA GLN A 24 -3.51 0.13 -10.16
C GLN A 24 -4.95 0.50 -10.51
N SER A 25 -5.10 1.36 -11.53
CA SER A 25 -6.42 1.73 -12.03
C SER A 25 -7.21 0.51 -12.49
N ALA A 26 -8.52 0.51 -12.26
CA ALA A 26 -9.43 -0.55 -12.70
C ALA A 26 -9.40 -0.76 -14.22
N VAL A 27 -8.92 0.22 -14.98
CA VAL A 27 -8.72 0.09 -16.43
C VAL A 27 -7.84 -1.11 -16.78
N PHE A 28 -6.93 -1.48 -15.86
CA PHE A 28 -5.97 -2.57 -16.08
C PHE A 28 -6.37 -3.87 -15.37
N ASP A 29 -7.61 -4.00 -14.91
CA ASP A 29 -8.04 -5.16 -14.11
C ASP A 29 -7.95 -6.49 -14.87
N GLU A 30 -7.91 -6.45 -16.21
CA GLU A 30 -7.76 -7.67 -17.01
C GLU A 30 -6.32 -8.18 -17.03
N ARG A 31 -5.35 -7.39 -16.58
CA ARG A 31 -3.96 -7.81 -16.55
C ARG A 31 -3.72 -8.81 -15.42
N ARG A 32 -2.70 -9.64 -15.58
CA ARG A 32 -2.38 -10.70 -14.61
C ARG A 32 -1.57 -10.21 -13.43
N ARG A 33 -1.14 -8.96 -13.47
CA ARG A 33 -0.34 -8.37 -12.41
C ARG A 33 -1.07 -7.18 -11.80
N ARG A 34 -0.70 -6.88 -10.57
CA ARG A 34 -1.24 -5.70 -9.89
C ARG A 34 -0.10 -4.87 -9.32
N VAL A 35 -0.19 -3.56 -9.53
CA VAL A 35 0.71 -2.62 -8.87
C VAL A 35 0.17 -2.37 -7.47
N VAL A 36 1.00 -2.66 -6.48
CA VAL A 36 0.63 -2.55 -5.08
C VAL A 36 1.65 -1.73 -4.31
N VAL A 37 1.23 -1.21 -3.17
CA VAL A 37 2.08 -0.47 -2.25
C VAL A 37 1.99 -1.12 -0.88
N PRO A 38 3.12 -1.34 -0.21
CA PRO A 38 3.11 -1.95 1.12
C PRO A 38 2.45 -1.07 2.17
N LEU A 39 1.72 -1.72 3.05
CA LEU A 39 1.19 -1.12 4.27
C LEU A 39 1.99 -1.72 5.42
N VAL A 40 2.84 -0.91 6.02
CA VAL A 40 3.81 -1.34 7.03
C VAL A 40 3.16 -1.23 8.41
N ALA A 41 3.32 -2.26 9.25
CA ALA A 41 2.80 -2.20 10.61
C ALA A 41 3.42 -1.01 11.35
N SER A 42 2.59 -0.12 11.88
CA SER A 42 3.04 1.15 12.43
C SER A 42 4.00 0.99 13.59
N ASP A 43 3.72 0.05 14.49
CA ASP A 43 4.57 -0.22 15.65
C ASP A 43 5.97 -0.71 15.24
N VAL A 44 6.04 -1.51 14.18
CA VAL A 44 7.31 -2.02 13.67
C VAL A 44 8.02 -0.96 12.83
N ALA A 45 7.27 -0.20 12.04
CA ALA A 45 7.83 0.82 11.14
C ALA A 45 8.64 1.86 11.90
N GLN A 46 8.14 2.31 13.04
CA GLN A 46 8.81 3.33 13.84
C GLN A 46 10.11 2.82 14.47
N GLN A 47 10.20 1.52 14.71
CA GLN A 47 11.35 0.91 15.36
C GLN A 47 12.41 0.44 14.37
N GLN A 48 12.00 -0.13 13.26
CA GLN A 48 12.92 -0.83 12.36
C GLN A 48 13.25 -0.07 11.08
N VAL A 49 12.31 0.71 10.54
CA VAL A 49 12.51 1.37 9.26
C VAL A 49 12.41 2.90 9.34
N SER A 50 12.21 3.44 10.54
CA SER A 50 12.10 4.89 10.77
C SER A 50 11.14 5.56 9.79
N LEU A 51 9.95 5.00 9.66
CA LEU A 51 8.94 5.50 8.73
C LEU A 51 7.78 6.14 9.51
N PRO A 52 7.91 7.42 9.89
CA PRO A 52 6.86 8.10 10.63
C PRO A 52 5.66 8.42 9.73
N ALA A 53 4.48 8.48 10.32
CA ALA A 53 3.30 8.92 9.60
C ALA A 53 3.45 10.37 9.14
N SER A 54 3.08 10.64 7.89
CA SER A 54 3.15 11.97 7.31
C SER A 54 2.25 12.05 6.08
N ARG A 55 2.23 13.22 5.43
CA ARG A 55 1.48 13.41 4.19
C ARG A 55 1.96 12.49 3.08
N VAL A 56 3.25 12.17 3.04
CA VAL A 56 3.83 11.30 2.01
C VAL A 56 3.90 9.85 2.45
N THR A 57 3.69 9.58 3.72
CA THR A 57 3.60 8.23 4.29
C THR A 57 2.37 8.17 5.21
N PRO A 58 1.16 8.28 4.63
CA PRO A 58 -0.05 8.39 5.43
C PRO A 58 -0.35 7.11 6.20
N GLU A 59 -1.02 7.29 7.34
CA GLU A 59 -1.39 6.21 8.23
C GLU A 59 -2.86 5.85 8.02
N PHE A 60 -3.15 4.55 8.05
CA PHE A 60 -4.51 4.03 7.92
C PHE A 60 -4.75 2.94 8.94
N PHE A 61 -6.02 2.56 9.10
CA PHE A 61 -6.41 1.40 9.89
C PHE A 61 -6.96 0.32 8.97
N VAL A 62 -6.43 -0.89 9.11
CA VAL A 62 -6.89 -2.06 8.37
C VAL A 62 -7.10 -3.18 9.38
N GLU A 63 -8.31 -3.69 9.48
CA GLU A 63 -8.67 -4.72 10.44
C GLU A 63 -8.27 -4.35 11.88
N GLY A 64 -8.44 -3.08 12.24
CA GLY A 64 -8.10 -2.60 13.57
C GLY A 64 -6.61 -2.37 13.81
N ARG A 65 -5.75 -2.64 12.82
CA ARG A 65 -4.31 -2.39 12.93
C ARG A 65 -3.96 -1.06 12.28
N LYS A 66 -3.09 -0.33 12.93
CA LYS A 66 -2.54 0.91 12.39
C LYS A 66 -1.39 0.55 11.45
N VAL A 67 -1.48 1.02 10.21
CA VAL A 67 -0.48 0.76 9.17
C VAL A 67 -0.09 2.05 8.48
N ILE A 68 1.12 2.08 7.94
CA ILE A 68 1.65 3.25 7.22
C ILE A 68 1.93 2.84 5.79
N LEU A 69 1.44 3.64 4.85
CA LEU A 69 1.71 3.46 3.42
C LEU A 69 3.18 3.81 3.15
N ASN A 70 3.90 2.92 2.47
CA ASN A 70 5.26 3.21 2.02
C ASN A 70 5.28 3.34 0.50
N PRO A 71 5.08 4.54 -0.06
CA PRO A 71 4.98 4.72 -1.51
C PRO A 71 6.31 4.50 -2.25
N LEU A 72 7.43 4.47 -1.53
CA LEU A 72 8.73 4.22 -2.15
C LEU A 72 8.96 2.76 -2.51
N GLU A 73 8.14 1.87 -1.95
CA GLU A 73 8.26 0.42 -2.20
C GLU A 73 7.15 -0.09 -3.13
N ILE A 74 6.69 0.77 -4.02
CA ILE A 74 5.69 0.38 -5.01
C ILE A 74 6.23 -0.77 -5.87
N VAL A 75 5.42 -1.79 -6.11
CA VAL A 75 5.85 -3.00 -6.80
C VAL A 75 4.71 -3.64 -7.56
N SER A 76 5.05 -4.36 -8.63
CA SER A 76 4.10 -5.16 -9.40
C SER A 76 4.18 -6.60 -8.95
N VAL A 77 3.06 -7.21 -8.60
CA VAL A 77 2.99 -8.61 -8.18
C VAL A 77 1.99 -9.37 -9.03
N PRO A 78 2.20 -10.69 -9.24
CA PRO A 78 1.20 -11.50 -9.94
C PRO A 78 -0.05 -11.65 -9.08
N LEU A 79 -1.20 -11.83 -9.72
CA LEU A 79 -2.47 -12.00 -9.03
C LEU A 79 -2.44 -13.12 -8.00
N ASP A 80 -1.83 -14.24 -8.34
CA ASP A 80 -1.74 -15.40 -7.43
C ASP A 80 -0.75 -15.19 -6.30
N GLY A 81 0.01 -14.09 -6.32
CA GLY A 81 0.88 -13.72 -5.23
C GLY A 81 0.20 -12.86 -4.16
N LEU A 82 -1.05 -12.47 -4.39
CA LEU A 82 -1.82 -11.71 -3.42
C LEU A 82 -2.59 -12.65 -2.49
N GLY A 83 -2.60 -12.32 -1.21
CA GLY A 83 -3.47 -12.99 -0.26
C GLY A 83 -4.92 -12.55 -0.41
N PRO A 84 -5.81 -12.94 0.51
CA PRO A 84 -7.22 -12.56 0.43
C PRO A 84 -7.41 -11.05 0.57
N CYS A 85 -8.42 -10.53 -0.10
CA CYS A 85 -8.86 -9.15 0.06
C CYS A 85 -9.57 -9.02 1.41
N VAL A 86 -9.13 -8.11 2.25
CA VAL A 86 -9.64 -7.98 3.62
C VAL A 86 -10.29 -6.63 3.89
N ALA A 87 -10.08 -5.65 3.02
CA ALA A 87 -10.60 -4.30 3.23
C ALA A 87 -10.53 -3.50 1.93
N SER A 88 -11.08 -2.29 1.98
CA SER A 88 -10.94 -1.31 0.91
C SER A 88 -10.54 0.03 1.53
N LEU A 89 -9.58 0.70 0.90
CA LEU A 89 -9.21 2.07 1.26
C LEU A 89 -9.69 3.07 0.21
N ALA A 90 -10.77 2.74 -0.50
CA ALA A 90 -11.32 3.62 -1.53
C ALA A 90 -11.69 5.01 -0.98
N SER A 91 -12.18 5.08 0.26
CA SER A 91 -12.50 6.36 0.89
C SER A 91 -11.25 7.21 1.19
N GLU A 92 -10.06 6.59 1.17
CA GLU A 92 -8.78 7.25 1.41
C GLU A 92 -7.97 7.39 0.12
N GLY A 93 -8.61 7.17 -1.04
CA GLY A 93 -7.94 7.16 -2.33
C GLY A 93 -7.19 8.45 -2.64
N GLU A 94 -7.75 9.60 -2.26
CA GLU A 94 -7.09 10.88 -2.51
C GLU A 94 -5.77 11.00 -1.75
N ALA A 95 -5.74 10.55 -0.51
CA ALA A 95 -4.51 10.58 0.30
C ALA A 95 -3.45 9.64 -0.29
N ILE A 96 -3.87 8.47 -0.78
CA ILE A 96 -2.95 7.51 -1.41
C ILE A 96 -2.37 8.09 -2.69
N VAL A 97 -3.22 8.64 -3.56
CA VAL A 97 -2.78 9.23 -4.83
C VAL A 97 -1.86 10.42 -4.57
N ALA A 98 -2.18 11.26 -3.57
CA ALA A 98 -1.34 12.40 -3.23
C ALA A 98 0.06 11.97 -2.78
N ALA A 99 0.15 10.88 -2.00
CA ALA A 99 1.44 10.34 -1.56
C ALA A 99 2.25 9.82 -2.76
N LEU A 100 1.61 9.12 -3.68
CA LEU A 100 2.26 8.61 -4.89
C LEU A 100 2.70 9.76 -5.80
N ASP A 101 1.89 10.80 -5.93
CA ASP A 101 2.24 11.97 -6.72
C ASP A 101 3.52 12.64 -6.20
N GLU A 102 3.71 12.68 -4.90
CA GLU A 102 4.94 13.25 -4.33
C GLU A 102 6.18 12.43 -4.75
N VAL A 103 6.03 11.13 -4.91
CA VAL A 103 7.13 10.29 -5.38
C VAL A 103 7.49 10.59 -6.83
N PHE A 104 6.50 10.84 -7.69
CA PHE A 104 6.70 10.92 -9.13
C PHE A 104 6.74 12.34 -9.68
N SER A 105 6.16 13.30 -8.99
CA SER A 105 5.93 14.65 -9.54
C SER A 105 6.96 15.69 -9.14
N ARG A 106 7.84 15.38 -8.19
CA ARG A 106 8.79 16.35 -7.66
C ARG A 106 10.18 16.17 -8.25
N ALA A 107 10.23 16.11 -9.57
CA ALA A 107 11.50 15.88 -10.29
C ALA A 107 12.54 16.98 -10.04
N TRP A 108 12.09 18.18 -9.70
CA TRP A 108 12.97 19.34 -9.52
C TRP A 108 13.29 19.64 -8.08
N GLY A 109 12.61 18.96 -7.22
CA GLY A 109 12.62 19.34 -5.87
C GLY A 109 13.20 18.68 -4.82
#